data_aea7c86e956fae1b014a5695b0475988
#
_entry.id   aea7c86e956fae1b014a5695b0475988
#
_cell.length_a   1.000
_cell.length_b   1.000
_cell.length_c   1.000
_cell.angle_alpha   90.00
_cell.angle_beta   90.00
_cell.angle_gamma   90.00
#
_symmetry.space_group_name_H-M   'P 1'
#
loop_
_entity.id
_entity.type
_entity.pdbx_description
1 polymer ?
#
loop_
_entity_poly.entity_id
_entity_poly.type
_entity_poly.pdbx_seq_one_letter_code
_entity_poly.pdbx_strand_id
1 'polypeptide(L)'
;MKKLFTNYNFEFNKNEKKILKTFCSQNLKQIQNENKYFAEIKIFSSLVEKLNSSEEVIKLTKDERNRLKLQLQENVNYLKKKMAKSWFLKKLLYKSMLTQYENILSNHFEG
;
A
#
# COMPACT_ATOMS: atom_id res chain seq x y z
N MET A 1 -3.07 -21.11 -19.31
CA MET A 1 -3.01 -21.99 -18.15
C MET A 1 -3.54 -21.31 -16.90
N LYS A 2 -4.31 -22.01 -16.13
CA LYS A 2 -4.86 -21.48 -14.90
C LYS A 2 -3.88 -21.68 -13.74
N LYS A 3 -3.65 -20.64 -12.98
CA LYS A 3 -2.80 -20.71 -11.79
C LYS A 3 -3.69 -20.89 -10.57
N LEU A 4 -3.54 -22.00 -9.89
CA LEU A 4 -4.30 -22.29 -8.67
C LEU A 4 -3.68 -21.64 -7.45
N PHE A 5 -2.34 -21.58 -7.42
CA PHE A 5 -1.60 -20.99 -6.32
C PHE A 5 -0.84 -19.81 -6.87
N THR A 6 -1.59 -18.76 -7.13
CA THR A 6 -1.03 -17.58 -7.75
C THR A 6 -0.41 -16.66 -6.73
N ASN A 7 0.88 -16.45 -6.89
CA ASN A 7 1.56 -15.36 -6.21
C ASN A 7 1.66 -14.23 -7.21
N TYR A 8 1.36 -13.04 -6.77
CA TYR A 8 1.53 -11.86 -7.59
C TYR A 8 2.94 -11.33 -7.35
N ASN A 9 3.75 -11.31 -8.40
CA ASN A 9 5.14 -10.90 -8.32
C ASN A 9 5.27 -9.42 -8.65
N PHE A 10 5.93 -8.68 -7.77
CA PHE A 10 6.10 -7.24 -7.93
C PHE A 10 7.58 -6.89 -7.89
N GLU A 11 7.99 -6.02 -8.79
CA GLU A 11 9.34 -5.46 -8.78
C GLU A 11 9.23 -3.98 -8.46
N PHE A 12 9.09 -3.68 -7.17
CA PHE A 12 9.05 -2.29 -6.72
C PHE A 12 10.47 -1.73 -6.71
N ASN A 13 10.63 -0.49 -7.18
CA ASN A 13 11.92 0.17 -7.05
C ASN A 13 12.14 0.55 -5.57
N LYS A 14 13.35 1.01 -5.26
CA LYS A 14 13.73 1.35 -3.88
C LYS A 14 12.79 2.34 -3.24
N ASN A 15 12.43 3.38 -3.98
CA ASN A 15 11.56 4.43 -3.48
C ASN A 15 10.16 3.92 -3.22
N GLU A 16 9.62 3.13 -4.16
CA GLU A 16 8.30 2.52 -4.01
C GLU A 16 8.25 1.58 -2.81
N LYS A 17 9.29 0.77 -2.63
CA LYS A 17 9.40 -0.13 -1.49
C LYS A 17 9.36 0.63 -0.16
N LYS A 18 10.10 1.72 -0.10
CA LYS A 18 10.16 2.57 1.09
C LYS A 18 8.80 3.17 1.40
N ILE A 19 8.13 3.71 0.38
CA ILE A 19 6.81 4.31 0.52
C ILE A 19 5.81 3.26 1.01
N LEU A 20 5.79 2.10 0.38
CA LEU A 20 4.85 1.03 0.72
C LEU A 20 5.12 0.46 2.11
N LYS A 21 6.38 0.31 2.48
CA LYS A 21 6.72 -0.17 3.82
C LYS A 21 6.22 0.79 4.90
N THR A 22 6.44 2.07 4.70
CA THR A 22 5.96 3.10 5.63
C THR A 22 4.43 3.08 5.70
N PHE A 23 3.78 3.02 4.54
CA PHE A 23 2.33 2.98 4.45
C PHE A 23 1.74 1.79 5.20
N CYS A 24 2.26 0.59 4.95
CA CYS A 24 1.78 -0.63 5.59
C CYS A 24 2.06 -0.61 7.10
N SER A 25 3.22 -0.10 7.51
CA SER A 25 3.57 0.01 8.92
C SER A 25 2.62 0.94 9.66
N GLN A 26 2.25 2.05 9.04
CA GLN A 26 1.31 2.99 9.64
C GLN A 26 -0.09 2.39 9.75
N ASN A 27 -0.53 1.68 8.71
CA ASN A 27 -1.81 0.98 8.77
C ASN A 27 -1.83 -0.06 9.88
N LEU A 28 -0.75 -0.83 10.01
CA LEU A 28 -0.64 -1.84 11.05
C LEU A 28 -0.71 -1.22 12.44
N LYS A 29 0.00 -0.11 12.66
CA LYS A 29 -0.01 0.59 13.94
C LYS A 29 -1.41 1.01 14.37
N GLN A 30 -2.23 1.42 13.41
CA GLN A 30 -3.57 1.90 13.71
C GLN A 30 -4.51 0.80 14.19
N ILE A 31 -4.28 -0.44 13.78
CA ILE A 31 -5.23 -1.53 14.04
C ILE A 31 -4.69 -2.64 14.93
N GLN A 32 -3.39 -2.66 15.22
CA GLN A 32 -2.75 -3.82 15.85
C GLN A 32 -3.26 -4.17 17.26
N ASN A 33 -3.90 -3.22 17.91
CA ASN A 33 -4.42 -3.45 19.27
C ASN A 33 -5.90 -3.81 19.31
N GLU A 34 -6.53 -3.99 18.14
CA GLU A 34 -7.95 -4.27 18.07
C GLU A 34 -8.19 -5.65 17.47
N ASN A 35 -8.76 -6.54 18.25
CA ASN A 35 -8.98 -7.93 17.84
C ASN A 35 -9.89 -8.06 16.62
N LYS A 36 -10.78 -7.11 16.41
CA LYS A 36 -11.70 -7.17 15.27
C LYS A 36 -10.98 -7.07 13.91
N TYR A 37 -9.74 -6.59 13.91
CA TYR A 37 -8.94 -6.48 12.68
C TYR A 37 -7.93 -7.61 12.54
N PHE A 38 -8.19 -8.75 13.13
CA PHE A 38 -7.26 -9.87 13.15
C PHE A 38 -6.75 -10.23 11.75
N ALA A 39 -7.66 -10.35 10.78
CA ALA A 39 -7.29 -10.70 9.41
C ALA A 39 -6.41 -9.63 8.77
N GLU A 40 -6.77 -8.36 8.93
CA GLU A 40 -6.01 -7.24 8.38
C GLU A 40 -4.64 -7.13 9.04
N ILE A 41 -4.56 -7.35 10.35
CA ILE A 41 -3.30 -7.34 11.07
C ILE A 41 -2.34 -8.38 10.49
N LYS A 42 -2.86 -9.57 10.23
CA LYS A 42 -2.07 -10.66 9.67
C LYS A 42 -1.53 -10.28 8.28
N ILE A 43 -2.40 -9.71 7.46
CA ILE A 43 -2.04 -9.31 6.10
C ILE A 43 -0.99 -8.21 6.12
N PHE A 44 -1.21 -7.15 6.90
CA PHE A 44 -0.27 -6.03 6.94
C PHE A 44 1.05 -6.40 7.60
N SER A 45 1.04 -7.30 8.59
CA SER A 45 2.27 -7.81 9.19
C SER A 45 3.12 -8.55 8.15
N SER A 46 2.47 -9.37 7.35
CA SER A 46 3.14 -10.09 6.27
C SER A 46 3.69 -9.13 5.20
N LEU A 47 2.90 -8.13 4.84
CA LEU A 47 3.33 -7.12 3.87
C LEU A 47 4.56 -6.36 4.35
N VAL A 48 4.56 -5.92 5.60
CA VAL A 48 5.72 -5.21 6.16
C VAL A 48 6.96 -6.08 6.12
N GLU A 49 6.84 -7.35 6.50
CA GLU A 49 7.95 -8.28 6.48
C GLU A 49 8.51 -8.45 5.07
N LYS A 50 7.63 -8.67 4.10
CA LYS A 50 8.04 -8.86 2.71
C LYS A 50 8.67 -7.61 2.11
N LEU A 51 8.12 -6.45 2.39
CA LEU A 51 8.65 -5.17 1.89
C LEU A 51 9.97 -4.79 2.56
N ASN A 52 10.23 -5.35 3.74
CA ASN A 52 11.48 -5.10 4.45
C ASN A 52 12.60 -6.03 4.01
N SER A 53 12.31 -7.03 3.19
CA SER A 53 13.31 -7.96 2.70
C SER A 53 14.16 -7.31 1.62
N SER A 54 15.32 -7.94 1.34
CA SER A 54 16.22 -7.46 0.29
C SER A 54 15.90 -8.05 -1.08
N GLU A 55 14.80 -8.80 -1.19
CA GLU A 55 14.43 -9.45 -2.45
C GLU A 55 14.03 -8.40 -3.50
N GLU A 56 14.50 -8.60 -4.73
CA GLU A 56 14.11 -7.75 -5.84
C GLU A 56 12.65 -7.97 -6.22
N VAL A 57 12.23 -9.23 -6.19
CA VAL A 57 10.85 -9.60 -6.53
C VAL A 57 10.11 -9.94 -5.26
N ILE A 58 9.05 -9.19 -5.00
CA ILE A 58 8.20 -9.39 -3.83
C ILE A 58 6.99 -10.23 -4.26
N LYS A 59 6.80 -11.37 -3.62
CA LYS A 59 5.69 -12.27 -3.96
C LYS A 59 4.55 -12.08 -2.98
N LEU A 60 3.45 -11.55 -3.47
CA LEU A 60 2.26 -11.34 -2.65
C LEU A 60 1.23 -12.41 -2.93
N THR A 61 0.50 -12.80 -1.91
CA THR A 61 -0.68 -13.64 -2.10
C THR A 61 -1.79 -12.77 -2.71
N LYS A 62 -2.85 -13.41 -3.18
CA LYS A 62 -4.00 -12.70 -3.71
C LYS A 62 -4.61 -11.76 -2.67
N ASP A 63 -4.74 -12.24 -1.44
CA ASP A 63 -5.31 -11.44 -0.36
C ASP A 63 -4.45 -10.23 -0.02
N GLU A 64 -3.13 -10.43 0.01
CA GLU A 64 -2.19 -9.35 0.26
C GLU A 64 -2.26 -8.29 -0.84
N ARG A 65 -2.25 -8.74 -2.09
CA ARG A 65 -2.32 -7.84 -3.23
C ARG A 65 -3.63 -7.04 -3.22
N ASN A 66 -4.74 -7.73 -3.00
CA ASN A 66 -6.05 -7.08 -3.02
C ASN A 66 -6.22 -6.10 -1.87
N ARG A 67 -5.75 -6.47 -0.70
CA ARG A 67 -5.84 -5.58 0.46
C ARG A 67 -4.95 -4.36 0.30
N LEU A 68 -3.75 -4.54 -0.20
CA LEU A 68 -2.84 -3.43 -0.44
C LEU A 68 -3.42 -2.46 -1.47
N LYS A 69 -3.93 -3.01 -2.59
CA LYS A 69 -4.55 -2.19 -3.63
C LYS A 69 -5.71 -1.39 -3.07
N LEU A 70 -6.60 -2.03 -2.33
CA LEU A 70 -7.77 -1.38 -1.75
C LEU A 70 -7.37 -0.25 -0.80
N GLN A 71 -6.42 -0.52 0.08
CA GLN A 71 -5.96 0.48 1.04
C GLN A 71 -5.30 1.67 0.35
N LEU A 72 -4.53 1.43 -0.70
CA LEU A 72 -3.93 2.52 -1.47
C LEU A 72 -5.00 3.36 -2.13
N GLN A 73 -6.01 2.72 -2.73
CA GLN A 73 -7.12 3.44 -3.37
C GLN A 73 -7.90 4.29 -2.36
N GLU A 74 -8.17 3.73 -1.19
CA GLU A 74 -8.86 4.46 -0.13
C GLU A 74 -8.03 5.63 0.36
N ASN A 75 -6.72 5.44 0.47
CA ASN A 75 -5.83 6.52 0.88
C ASN A 75 -5.76 7.64 -0.15
N VAL A 76 -5.75 7.29 -1.43
CA VAL A 76 -5.79 8.27 -2.52
C VAL A 76 -7.06 9.12 -2.39
N ASN A 77 -8.21 8.48 -2.19
CA ASN A 77 -9.47 9.20 -2.03
C ASN A 77 -9.47 10.10 -0.80
N TYR A 78 -8.90 9.61 0.30
CA TYR A 78 -8.77 10.39 1.53
C TYR A 78 -7.91 11.65 1.30
N LEU A 79 -6.79 11.49 0.62
CA LEU A 79 -5.88 12.60 0.33
C LEU A 79 -6.52 13.63 -0.58
N LYS A 80 -7.30 13.17 -1.57
CA LYS A 80 -8.04 14.09 -2.45
C LYS A 80 -9.01 14.95 -1.66
N LYS A 81 -9.73 14.36 -0.71
CA LYS A 81 -10.67 15.11 0.15
C LYS A 81 -9.93 16.09 1.04
N LYS A 82 -8.81 15.67 1.63
CA LYS A 82 -7.99 16.54 2.47
C LYS A 82 -7.43 17.71 1.67
N MET A 83 -6.94 17.42 0.46
CA MET A 83 -6.38 18.45 -0.41
C MET A 83 -7.40 19.52 -0.76
N ALA A 84 -8.64 19.12 -1.05
CA ALA A 84 -9.69 20.05 -1.41
C ALA A 84 -10.03 21.04 -0.30
N LYS A 85 -9.80 20.66 0.96
CA LYS A 85 -10.13 21.48 2.13
C LYS A 85 -8.91 22.20 2.71
N SER A 86 -7.74 22.01 2.12
CA SER A 86 -6.49 22.51 2.68
C SER A 86 -6.09 23.83 2.02
N TRP A 87 -5.36 24.64 2.78
CA TRP A 87 -4.78 25.83 2.23
C TRP A 87 -3.50 25.51 1.46
N PHE A 88 -2.97 26.51 0.77
CA PHE A 88 -1.95 26.37 -0.27
C PHE A 88 -0.78 25.45 0.07
N LEU A 89 -0.11 25.67 1.19
CA LEU A 89 1.10 24.88 1.52
C LEU A 89 0.77 23.40 1.78
N LYS A 90 -0.35 23.16 2.47
CA LYS A 90 -0.78 21.78 2.72
C LYS A 90 -1.22 21.09 1.44
N LYS A 91 -1.82 21.82 0.51
CA LYS A 91 -2.19 21.25 -0.79
C LYS A 91 -0.97 20.72 -1.53
N LEU A 92 0.13 21.45 -1.49
CA LEU A 92 1.37 20.99 -2.15
C LEU A 92 1.86 19.68 -1.55
N LEU A 93 1.84 19.59 -0.22
CA LEU A 93 2.24 18.36 0.47
C LEU A 93 1.35 17.18 0.10
N TYR A 94 0.03 17.36 0.19
CA TYR A 94 -0.92 16.29 -0.13
C TYR A 94 -0.84 15.89 -1.60
N LYS A 95 -0.62 16.85 -2.49
CA LYS A 95 -0.46 16.55 -3.91
C LYS A 95 0.75 15.67 -4.18
N SER A 96 1.85 15.94 -3.50
CA SER A 96 3.07 15.13 -3.63
C SER A 96 2.81 13.68 -3.18
N MET A 97 2.18 13.51 -2.01
CA MET A 97 1.84 12.19 -1.49
C MET A 97 0.87 11.46 -2.43
N LEU A 98 -0.15 12.18 -2.89
CA LEU A 98 -1.14 11.65 -3.79
C LEU A 98 -0.51 11.12 -5.08
N THR A 99 0.38 11.91 -5.67
CA THR A 99 1.07 11.53 -6.90
C THR A 99 1.87 10.25 -6.70
N GLN A 100 2.57 10.13 -5.57
CA GLN A 100 3.34 8.91 -5.27
C GLN A 100 2.46 7.67 -5.21
N TYR A 101 1.34 7.75 -4.49
CA TYR A 101 0.43 6.60 -4.38
C TYR A 101 -0.25 6.28 -5.71
N GLU A 102 -0.65 7.30 -6.45
CA GLU A 102 -1.26 7.08 -7.77
C GLU A 102 -0.28 6.43 -8.74
N ASN A 103 0.97 6.82 -8.70
CA ASN A 103 2.00 6.20 -9.54
C ASN A 103 2.21 4.73 -9.20
N ILE A 104 2.23 4.40 -7.92
CA ILE A 104 2.37 3.00 -7.50
C ILE A 104 1.17 2.18 -7.97
N LEU A 105 -0.04 2.71 -7.81
CA LEU A 105 -1.24 2.03 -8.28
C LEU A 105 -1.20 1.82 -9.78
N SER A 106 -0.83 2.85 -10.52
CA SER A 106 -0.77 2.78 -11.99
C SER A 106 0.31 1.82 -12.47
N ASN A 107 1.48 1.84 -11.83
CA ASN A 107 2.60 1.02 -12.27
C ASN A 107 2.46 -0.46 -11.93
N HIS A 108 1.77 -0.79 -10.86
CA HIS A 108 1.82 -2.16 -10.33
C HIS A 108 0.47 -2.82 -10.11
N PHE A 109 -0.61 -2.07 -10.02
CA PHE A 109 -1.90 -2.62 -9.62
C PHE A 109 -3.02 -2.49 -10.66
N GLU A 110 -2.72 -1.92 -11.80
CA GLU A 110 -3.67 -1.85 -12.89
C GLU A 110 -3.49 -3.03 -13.83
N GLY A 111 -4.58 -3.52 -14.34
CA GLY A 111 -4.54 -4.64 -15.27
C GLY A 111 -4.97 -5.96 -14.70
#